data_3bd5583c6d5d0b7005653204a4853974
#
_entry.id   3bd5583c6d5d0b7005653204a4853974
#
_cell.length_a   1.000
_cell.length_b   1.000
_cell.length_c   1.000
_cell.angle_alpha   90.00
_cell.angle_beta   90.00
_cell.angle_gamma   90.00
#
_symmetry.space_group_name_H-M   'P 1'
#
loop_
_entity.id
_entity.type
_entity.pdbx_description
1 polymer ?
#
loop_
_entity_poly.entity_id
_entity_poly.type
_entity_poly.pdbx_seq_one_letter_code
_entity_poly.pdbx_strand_id
1 'polypeptide(L)'
;MVNISEALAIALQHTQAQRWSEAEQVYQQILQQQPDQVEVLYQLGLIAKQQGQIQVATRYFQQAATQYCQLALACSNCRQLSEAVAYYQKALALRPTAPDIYTNLGNVYQDLGQAEAAIASYQQALALKPDSAEAHNNLGNMYKRQGQLAEASSHYQQAVTLRPDLAETYNNLGNVLKDQGRMTEAIAAYRQAIAMKPTLMEAKSNLLFSLHYDRTHNPETIFAEHKRWAEQYAEPLTQAAASHLNDRNRDRRLRIGYVSPDFNAHPVGFFIGSILAAHDHANHEVFCYANLTAADGLTEQLRRFADRWRDIISLSDAQVAELVRQDKIDILVDLAGHTAGNRILVLARKPAPIQVTYLGYPNTTGMSAIDYRFTDTWADPVGVADTRHTETLVRLPRGFVCYQAAQNAPAVSPLPALTKGYVTFGSFNNLAKVTPEVIATWAKILKAVPQSQMILKYKALTDAATRQHFHDLFAQHGVTSDRVQLLGHVSSFAEHLALYHQIDIGLDSFPYNGTTTTCEALWMGIPVVTVAGQSHAARVGMSLLANLGLTDLIAVSLAEYVNLAQHLAQDRDRLRYLRSNLRYLMSRSPLTNGRGFTQTLESVYRQMWYRWCDAQSQ
;
A
#
# COMPACT_ATOMS: atom_id res chain seq x y z
N MET A 1 9.20 8.40 58.55
CA MET A 1 8.50 7.82 57.37
C MET A 1 8.37 6.33 57.66
N VAL A 2 7.15 5.81 57.65
CA VAL A 2 6.91 4.38 57.85
C VAL A 2 7.49 3.64 56.61
N ASN A 3 8.22 2.58 56.83
CA ASN A 3 8.67 1.71 55.72
C ASN A 3 7.43 1.07 55.07
N ILE A 4 7.13 1.46 53.85
CA ILE A 4 5.89 1.07 53.16
C ILE A 4 5.80 -0.44 53.02
N SER A 5 6.92 -1.14 52.75
CA SER A 5 6.95 -2.60 52.65
C SER A 5 6.60 -3.29 53.98
N GLU A 6 7.08 -2.77 55.12
CA GLU A 6 6.70 -3.28 56.44
C GLU A 6 5.24 -2.97 56.79
N ALA A 7 4.76 -1.75 56.47
CA ALA A 7 3.37 -1.38 56.65
C ALA A 7 2.41 -2.25 55.84
N LEU A 8 2.76 -2.57 54.57
CA LEU A 8 1.99 -3.48 53.74
C LEU A 8 1.91 -4.89 54.33
N ALA A 9 3.03 -5.41 54.85
CA ALA A 9 3.07 -6.74 55.51
C ALA A 9 2.17 -6.76 56.76
N ILE A 10 2.22 -5.71 57.58
CA ILE A 10 1.38 -5.57 58.79
C ILE A 10 -0.10 -5.44 58.41
N ALA A 11 -0.44 -4.63 57.44
CA ALA A 11 -1.82 -4.49 56.94
C ALA A 11 -2.39 -5.81 56.39
N LEU A 12 -1.56 -6.57 55.64
CA LEU A 12 -1.95 -7.87 55.12
C LEU A 12 -2.17 -8.91 56.23
N GLN A 13 -1.30 -8.90 57.28
CA GLN A 13 -1.48 -9.76 58.43
C GLN A 13 -2.77 -9.44 59.21
N HIS A 14 -3.11 -8.16 59.40
CA HIS A 14 -4.40 -7.75 59.97
C HIS A 14 -5.58 -8.21 59.10
N THR A 15 -5.46 -8.07 57.76
CA THR A 15 -6.50 -8.51 56.82
C THR A 15 -6.75 -10.02 56.93
N GLN A 16 -5.68 -10.83 56.95
CA GLN A 16 -5.76 -12.29 57.13
C GLN A 16 -6.35 -12.71 58.46
N ALA A 17 -6.06 -11.94 59.52
CA ALA A 17 -6.61 -12.12 60.86
C ALA A 17 -8.04 -11.57 61.02
N GLN A 18 -8.67 -11.08 59.92
CA GLN A 18 -10.00 -10.42 59.92
C GLN A 18 -10.12 -9.22 60.86
N ARG A 19 -9.01 -8.58 61.20
CA ARG A 19 -8.96 -7.32 62.00
C ARG A 19 -9.09 -6.14 61.04
N TRP A 20 -10.33 -5.91 60.58
CA TRP A 20 -10.62 -4.99 59.47
C TRP A 20 -10.30 -3.54 59.78
N SER A 21 -10.58 -3.08 61.02
CA SER A 21 -10.33 -1.67 61.43
C SER A 21 -8.85 -1.36 61.50
N GLU A 22 -8.03 -2.27 62.04
CA GLU A 22 -6.57 -2.11 62.14
C GLU A 22 -5.93 -2.19 60.73
N ALA A 23 -6.39 -3.10 59.88
CA ALA A 23 -5.95 -3.20 58.51
C ALA A 23 -6.23 -1.89 57.74
N GLU A 24 -7.46 -1.37 57.85
CA GLU A 24 -7.88 -0.13 57.22
C GLU A 24 -7.03 1.06 57.62
N GLN A 25 -6.75 1.23 58.93
CA GLN A 25 -5.91 2.32 59.44
C GLN A 25 -4.49 2.29 58.82
N VAL A 26 -3.87 1.12 58.76
CA VAL A 26 -2.53 0.97 58.17
C VAL A 26 -2.55 1.23 56.65
N TYR A 27 -3.53 0.72 55.92
CA TYR A 27 -3.69 0.99 54.49
C TYR A 27 -3.95 2.49 54.22
N GLN A 28 -4.75 3.17 55.02
CA GLN A 28 -4.98 4.61 54.89
C GLN A 28 -3.70 5.43 55.14
N GLN A 29 -2.86 5.04 56.09
CA GLN A 29 -1.55 5.68 56.34
C GLN A 29 -0.61 5.49 55.14
N ILE A 30 -0.65 4.36 54.47
CA ILE A 30 0.12 4.12 53.23
C ILE A 30 -0.37 5.05 52.13
N LEU A 31 -1.71 5.18 51.91
CA LEU A 31 -2.26 6.07 50.89
C LEU A 31 -1.99 7.57 51.16
N GLN A 32 -1.83 7.99 52.44
CA GLN A 32 -1.40 9.35 52.76
C GLN A 32 0.02 9.65 52.23
N GLN A 33 0.90 8.66 52.17
CA GLN A 33 2.26 8.80 51.63
C GLN A 33 2.33 8.51 50.13
N GLN A 34 1.56 7.53 49.66
CA GLN A 34 1.49 7.10 48.24
C GLN A 34 0.03 6.89 47.84
N PRO A 35 -0.66 7.95 47.37
CA PRO A 35 -2.09 7.90 47.03
C PRO A 35 -2.46 6.96 45.85
N ASP A 36 -1.48 6.58 45.09
CA ASP A 36 -1.60 5.80 43.85
C ASP A 36 -1.22 4.29 44.03
N GLN A 37 -1.00 3.83 45.25
CA GLN A 37 -0.70 2.44 45.58
C GLN A 37 -1.91 1.54 45.25
N VAL A 38 -1.91 0.94 44.06
CA VAL A 38 -3.06 0.21 43.48
C VAL A 38 -3.47 -0.99 44.34
N GLU A 39 -2.51 -1.71 44.89
CA GLU A 39 -2.78 -2.88 45.74
C GLU A 39 -3.49 -2.47 47.04
N VAL A 40 -3.10 -1.34 47.63
CA VAL A 40 -3.74 -0.79 48.84
C VAL A 40 -5.17 -0.35 48.56
N LEU A 41 -5.40 0.35 47.44
CA LEU A 41 -6.74 0.71 47.00
C LEU A 41 -7.65 -0.50 46.82
N TYR A 42 -7.11 -1.57 46.21
CA TYR A 42 -7.83 -2.82 46.00
C TYR A 42 -8.20 -3.48 47.35
N GLN A 43 -7.24 -3.59 48.29
CA GLN A 43 -7.47 -4.19 49.62
C GLN A 43 -8.49 -3.38 50.45
N LEU A 44 -8.42 -2.05 50.43
CA LEU A 44 -9.43 -1.20 51.07
C LEU A 44 -10.83 -1.37 50.46
N GLY A 45 -10.89 -1.58 49.14
CA GLY A 45 -12.15 -1.92 48.48
C GLY A 45 -12.72 -3.26 48.95
N LEU A 46 -11.88 -4.27 49.15
CA LEU A 46 -12.30 -5.56 49.69
C LEU A 46 -12.77 -5.46 51.16
N ILE A 47 -12.04 -4.72 52.02
CA ILE A 47 -12.42 -4.48 53.43
C ILE A 47 -13.78 -3.77 53.49
N ALA A 48 -13.94 -2.67 52.77
CA ALA A 48 -15.21 -1.93 52.73
C ALA A 48 -16.37 -2.80 52.23
N LYS A 49 -16.14 -3.68 51.27
CA LYS A 49 -17.14 -4.64 50.78
C LYS A 49 -17.53 -5.66 51.85
N GLN A 50 -16.57 -6.19 52.61
CA GLN A 50 -16.82 -7.10 53.72
C GLN A 50 -17.60 -6.44 54.88
N GLN A 51 -17.35 -5.16 55.10
CA GLN A 51 -18.08 -4.35 56.09
C GLN A 51 -19.47 -3.85 55.63
N GLY A 52 -19.90 -4.25 54.40
CA GLY A 52 -21.19 -3.82 53.85
C GLY A 52 -21.20 -2.37 53.33
N GLN A 53 -20.06 -1.68 53.31
CA GLN A 53 -19.93 -0.29 52.88
C GLN A 53 -19.82 -0.20 51.35
N ILE A 54 -20.88 -0.56 50.62
CA ILE A 54 -20.87 -0.75 49.17
C ILE A 54 -20.39 0.50 48.40
N GLN A 55 -20.82 1.71 48.80
CA GLN A 55 -20.41 2.96 48.14
C GLN A 55 -18.91 3.25 48.30
N VAL A 56 -18.36 2.98 49.48
CA VAL A 56 -16.93 3.16 49.78
C VAL A 56 -16.11 2.12 48.99
N ALA A 57 -16.54 0.87 48.98
CA ALA A 57 -15.92 -0.19 48.21
C ALA A 57 -15.88 0.15 46.70
N THR A 58 -17.01 0.61 46.13
CA THR A 58 -17.10 1.04 44.74
C THR A 58 -16.11 2.16 44.42
N ARG A 59 -15.97 3.15 45.29
CA ARG A 59 -15.03 4.25 45.10
C ARG A 59 -13.58 3.75 45.08
N TYR A 60 -13.17 2.89 46.01
CA TYR A 60 -11.82 2.32 46.03
C TYR A 60 -11.55 1.44 44.81
N PHE A 61 -12.51 0.61 44.38
CA PHE A 61 -12.35 -0.18 43.17
C PHE A 61 -12.27 0.66 41.89
N GLN A 62 -13.01 1.78 41.83
CA GLN A 62 -12.87 2.73 40.72
C GLN A 62 -11.49 3.37 40.68
N GLN A 63 -10.95 3.78 41.84
CA GLN A 63 -9.61 4.33 41.96
C GLN A 63 -8.55 3.28 41.57
N ALA A 64 -8.66 2.05 42.08
CA ALA A 64 -7.76 0.97 41.74
C ALA A 64 -7.79 0.63 40.23
N ALA A 65 -8.99 0.58 39.62
CA ALA A 65 -9.12 0.36 38.18
C ALA A 65 -8.46 1.48 37.37
N THR A 66 -8.60 2.75 37.81
CA THR A 66 -7.94 3.88 37.14
C THR A 66 -6.40 3.74 37.20
N GLN A 67 -5.85 3.35 38.35
CA GLN A 67 -4.41 3.12 38.49
C GLN A 67 -3.92 1.95 37.67
N TYR A 68 -4.67 0.84 37.61
CA TYR A 68 -4.35 -0.27 36.70
C TYR A 68 -4.34 0.18 35.23
N CYS A 69 -5.27 1.05 34.81
CA CYS A 69 -5.26 1.60 33.45
C CYS A 69 -4.02 2.47 33.19
N GLN A 70 -3.58 3.28 34.15
CA GLN A 70 -2.36 4.10 34.03
C GLN A 70 -1.11 3.22 33.92
N LEU A 71 -1.00 2.17 34.74
CA LEU A 71 0.09 1.18 34.65
C LEU A 71 0.08 0.46 33.30
N ALA A 72 -1.11 0.03 32.84
CA ALA A 72 -1.26 -0.60 31.54
C ALA A 72 -0.80 0.32 30.40
N LEU A 73 -1.17 1.60 30.44
CA LEU A 73 -0.75 2.59 29.44
C LEU A 73 0.76 2.82 29.49
N ALA A 74 1.35 2.92 30.69
CA ALA A 74 2.79 3.06 30.86
C ALA A 74 3.55 1.85 30.29
N CYS A 75 3.10 0.62 30.61
CA CYS A 75 3.66 -0.62 30.05
C CYS A 75 3.53 -0.67 28.51
N SER A 76 2.38 -0.25 27.96
CA SER A 76 2.16 -0.18 26.52
C SER A 76 3.15 0.77 25.85
N ASN A 77 3.35 1.97 26.42
CA ASN A 77 4.32 2.96 25.92
C ASN A 77 5.77 2.44 25.97
N CYS A 78 6.10 1.59 26.95
CA CYS A 78 7.40 0.93 27.08
C CYS A 78 7.51 -0.38 26.27
N ARG A 79 6.51 -0.72 25.46
CA ARG A 79 6.39 -1.97 24.71
C ARG A 79 6.38 -3.25 25.56
N GLN A 80 6.01 -3.16 26.84
CA GLN A 80 5.73 -4.27 27.73
C GLN A 80 4.27 -4.73 27.57
N LEU A 81 3.92 -5.18 26.37
CA LEU A 81 2.52 -5.38 25.96
C LEU A 81 1.81 -6.49 26.75
N SER A 82 2.50 -7.55 27.12
CA SER A 82 1.91 -8.64 27.95
C SER A 82 1.53 -8.16 29.35
N GLU A 83 2.35 -7.28 29.97
CA GLU A 83 2.05 -6.68 31.25
C GLU A 83 0.89 -5.70 31.15
N ALA A 84 0.82 -4.91 30.05
CA ALA A 84 -0.29 -4.02 29.77
C ALA A 84 -1.62 -4.77 29.70
N VAL A 85 -1.67 -5.93 29.01
CA VAL A 85 -2.84 -6.81 28.97
C VAL A 85 -3.26 -7.22 30.38
N ALA A 86 -2.31 -7.69 31.20
CA ALA A 86 -2.61 -8.13 32.57
C ALA A 86 -3.20 -7.00 33.43
N TYR A 87 -2.69 -5.79 33.29
CA TYR A 87 -3.20 -4.64 34.04
C TYR A 87 -4.60 -4.21 33.53
N TYR A 88 -4.86 -4.20 32.22
CA TYR A 88 -6.21 -3.91 31.71
C TYR A 88 -7.22 -4.99 32.13
N GLN A 89 -6.83 -6.27 32.18
CA GLN A 89 -7.68 -7.35 32.68
C GLN A 89 -8.03 -7.16 34.17
N LYS A 90 -7.06 -6.75 35.01
CA LYS A 90 -7.32 -6.40 36.42
C LYS A 90 -8.27 -5.21 36.52
N ALA A 91 -8.10 -4.19 35.69
CA ALA A 91 -9.00 -3.04 35.64
C ALA A 91 -10.43 -3.46 35.28
N LEU A 92 -10.59 -4.34 34.27
CA LEU A 92 -11.88 -4.87 33.83
C LEU A 92 -12.55 -5.76 34.91
N ALA A 93 -11.77 -6.51 35.69
CA ALA A 93 -12.31 -7.26 36.83
C ALA A 93 -12.99 -6.37 37.86
N LEU A 94 -12.53 -5.12 37.98
CA LEU A 94 -13.11 -4.10 38.88
C LEU A 94 -14.19 -3.24 38.21
N ARG A 95 -14.10 -3.04 36.88
CA ARG A 95 -15.05 -2.24 36.08
C ARG A 95 -15.43 -2.98 34.80
N PRO A 96 -16.23 -4.05 34.88
CA PRO A 96 -16.55 -4.89 33.71
C PRO A 96 -17.43 -4.20 32.65
N THR A 97 -18.01 -3.06 32.98
CA THR A 97 -18.87 -2.27 32.07
C THR A 97 -18.17 -1.00 31.55
N ALA A 98 -16.84 -0.96 31.51
CA ALA A 98 -16.06 0.21 31.09
C ALA A 98 -15.63 0.06 29.62
N PRO A 99 -16.30 0.70 28.63
CA PRO A 99 -16.00 0.54 27.21
C PRO A 99 -14.63 1.08 26.82
N ASP A 100 -14.14 2.10 27.50
CA ASP A 100 -12.82 2.70 27.34
C ASP A 100 -11.69 1.68 27.63
N ILE A 101 -11.85 0.87 28.68
CA ILE A 101 -10.85 -0.15 29.03
C ILE A 101 -10.82 -1.26 27.97
N TYR A 102 -11.98 -1.70 27.46
CA TYR A 102 -12.04 -2.66 26.36
C TYR A 102 -11.40 -2.12 25.08
N THR A 103 -11.62 -0.84 24.74
CA THR A 103 -10.99 -0.22 23.57
C THR A 103 -9.46 -0.21 23.72
N ASN A 104 -8.94 0.20 24.86
CA ASN A 104 -7.50 0.22 25.14
C ASN A 104 -6.89 -1.19 25.15
N LEU A 105 -7.58 -2.18 25.73
CA LEU A 105 -7.15 -3.58 25.68
C LEU A 105 -7.10 -4.10 24.23
N GLY A 106 -8.09 -3.74 23.42
CA GLY A 106 -8.11 -4.03 21.99
C GLY A 106 -6.91 -3.44 21.26
N ASN A 107 -6.51 -2.20 21.57
CA ASN A 107 -5.32 -1.57 21.00
C ASN A 107 -4.04 -2.36 21.37
N VAL A 108 -3.91 -2.80 22.61
CA VAL A 108 -2.76 -3.61 23.03
C VAL A 108 -2.73 -4.99 22.34
N TYR A 109 -3.89 -5.65 22.20
CA TYR A 109 -3.96 -6.91 21.43
C TYR A 109 -3.62 -6.71 19.95
N GLN A 110 -4.02 -5.57 19.36
CA GLN A 110 -3.63 -5.21 17.99
C GLN A 110 -2.11 -5.06 17.86
N ASP A 111 -1.46 -4.41 18.82
CA ASP A 111 0.00 -4.23 18.84
C ASP A 111 0.75 -5.56 19.06
N LEU A 112 0.14 -6.51 19.78
CA LEU A 112 0.62 -7.89 19.93
C LEU A 112 0.38 -8.77 18.68
N GLY A 113 -0.36 -8.28 17.69
CA GLY A 113 -0.76 -9.07 16.52
C GLY A 113 -1.86 -10.11 16.81
N GLN A 114 -2.53 -10.04 17.96
CA GLN A 114 -3.61 -10.95 18.38
C GLN A 114 -4.96 -10.42 17.85
N ALA A 115 -5.20 -10.64 16.57
CA ALA A 115 -6.31 -10.04 15.83
C ALA A 115 -7.69 -10.41 16.40
N GLU A 116 -7.93 -11.67 16.73
CA GLU A 116 -9.21 -12.16 17.26
C GLU A 116 -9.51 -11.56 18.64
N ALA A 117 -8.50 -11.45 19.51
CA ALA A 117 -8.66 -10.84 20.84
C ALA A 117 -8.92 -9.34 20.74
N ALA A 118 -8.27 -8.65 19.79
CA ALA A 118 -8.52 -7.24 19.53
C ALA A 118 -9.96 -7.00 19.05
N ILE A 119 -10.43 -7.78 18.06
CA ILE A 119 -11.80 -7.71 17.55
C ILE A 119 -12.82 -7.94 18.68
N ALA A 120 -12.64 -9.01 19.47
CA ALA A 120 -13.52 -9.31 20.60
C ALA A 120 -13.58 -8.16 21.61
N SER A 121 -12.44 -7.55 21.92
CA SER A 121 -12.36 -6.40 22.83
C SER A 121 -13.11 -5.18 22.29
N TYR A 122 -12.92 -4.82 21.01
CA TYR A 122 -13.65 -3.69 20.39
C TYR A 122 -15.15 -3.97 20.28
N GLN A 123 -15.56 -5.22 20.01
CA GLN A 123 -16.98 -5.61 20.01
C GLN A 123 -17.60 -5.47 21.39
N GLN A 124 -16.89 -5.84 22.47
CA GLN A 124 -17.35 -5.61 23.84
C GLN A 124 -17.46 -4.13 24.17
N ALA A 125 -16.50 -3.31 23.73
CA ALA A 125 -16.57 -1.86 23.87
C ALA A 125 -17.84 -1.30 23.20
N LEU A 126 -18.15 -1.73 21.98
CA LEU A 126 -19.34 -1.32 21.22
C LEU A 126 -20.65 -1.87 21.79
N ALA A 127 -20.64 -3.08 22.37
CA ALA A 127 -21.83 -3.61 23.08
C ALA A 127 -22.20 -2.76 24.29
N LEU A 128 -21.20 -2.17 24.96
CA LEU A 128 -21.40 -1.28 26.12
C LEU A 128 -21.66 0.18 25.69
N LYS A 129 -21.02 0.63 24.60
CA LYS A 129 -21.13 1.99 24.07
C LYS A 129 -21.18 1.95 22.54
N PRO A 130 -22.39 1.80 21.94
CA PRO A 130 -22.57 1.69 20.50
C PRO A 130 -22.14 2.92 19.68
N ASP A 131 -22.05 4.09 20.32
CA ASP A 131 -21.68 5.37 19.72
C ASP A 131 -20.17 5.70 19.89
N SER A 132 -19.31 4.71 20.10
CA SER A 132 -17.86 4.90 20.18
C SER A 132 -17.23 4.94 18.78
N ALA A 133 -17.02 6.16 18.26
CA ALA A 133 -16.35 6.35 16.97
C ALA A 133 -14.93 5.73 16.92
N GLU A 134 -14.20 5.77 18.03
CA GLU A 134 -12.86 5.17 18.15
C GLU A 134 -12.92 3.65 18.03
N ALA A 135 -13.81 2.99 18.76
CA ALA A 135 -13.96 1.53 18.70
C ALA A 135 -14.41 1.07 17.30
N HIS A 136 -15.32 1.83 16.65
CA HIS A 136 -15.70 1.58 15.27
C HIS A 136 -14.51 1.72 14.31
N ASN A 137 -13.72 2.80 14.41
CA ASN A 137 -12.52 2.98 13.56
C ASN A 137 -11.53 1.83 13.73
N ASN A 138 -11.24 1.45 14.98
CA ASN A 138 -10.27 0.41 15.29
C ASN A 138 -10.74 -0.98 14.82
N LEU A 139 -12.02 -1.27 15.00
CA LEU A 139 -12.63 -2.50 14.48
C LEU A 139 -12.61 -2.53 12.94
N GLY A 140 -12.83 -1.38 12.29
CA GLY A 140 -12.66 -1.22 10.84
C GLY A 140 -11.22 -1.53 10.39
N ASN A 141 -10.21 -1.07 11.12
CA ASN A 141 -8.80 -1.39 10.86
C ASN A 141 -8.54 -2.91 10.94
N MET A 142 -9.13 -3.60 11.94
CA MET A 142 -8.96 -5.04 12.10
C MET A 142 -9.61 -5.82 10.96
N TYR A 143 -10.84 -5.50 10.58
CA TYR A 143 -11.53 -6.13 9.46
C TYR A 143 -10.81 -5.89 8.12
N LYS A 144 -10.28 -4.67 7.89
CA LYS A 144 -9.46 -4.37 6.72
C LYS A 144 -8.23 -5.28 6.64
N ARG A 145 -7.53 -5.50 7.76
CA ARG A 145 -6.36 -6.41 7.82
C ARG A 145 -6.73 -7.86 7.50
N GLN A 146 -7.93 -8.30 7.90
CA GLN A 146 -8.46 -9.63 7.58
C GLN A 146 -9.04 -9.74 6.15
N GLY A 147 -9.08 -8.64 5.39
CA GLY A 147 -9.67 -8.61 4.05
C GLY A 147 -11.20 -8.61 4.03
N GLN A 148 -11.86 -8.42 5.18
CA GLN A 148 -13.30 -8.25 5.34
C GLN A 148 -13.66 -6.79 5.04
N LEU A 149 -13.69 -6.45 3.74
CA LEU A 149 -13.77 -5.06 3.31
C LEU A 149 -15.15 -4.45 3.52
N ALA A 150 -16.21 -5.25 3.47
CA ALA A 150 -17.57 -4.77 3.70
C ALA A 150 -17.76 -4.34 5.16
N GLU A 151 -17.34 -5.18 6.10
CA GLU A 151 -17.38 -4.89 7.53
C GLU A 151 -16.48 -3.69 7.85
N ALA A 152 -15.28 -3.64 7.27
CA ALA A 152 -14.38 -2.50 7.45
C ALA A 152 -15.01 -1.18 7.00
N SER A 153 -15.60 -1.13 5.79
CA SER A 153 -16.25 0.07 5.26
C SER A 153 -17.45 0.49 6.10
N SER A 154 -18.27 -0.48 6.57
CA SER A 154 -19.42 -0.22 7.44
C SER A 154 -18.98 0.43 8.76
N HIS A 155 -17.94 -0.12 9.41
CA HIS A 155 -17.45 0.42 10.68
C HIS A 155 -16.78 1.79 10.51
N TYR A 156 -16.01 2.02 9.46
CA TYR A 156 -15.48 3.37 9.18
C TYR A 156 -16.59 4.36 8.90
N GLN A 157 -17.66 3.96 8.17
CA GLN A 157 -18.80 4.83 7.92
C GLN A 157 -19.53 5.20 9.21
N GLN A 158 -19.70 4.25 10.16
CA GLN A 158 -20.24 4.54 11.48
C GLN A 158 -19.36 5.52 12.24
N ALA A 159 -18.03 5.30 12.24
CA ALA A 159 -17.09 6.16 12.92
C ALA A 159 -17.16 7.62 12.42
N VAL A 160 -17.18 7.86 11.10
CA VAL A 160 -17.26 9.22 10.54
C VAL A 160 -18.65 9.84 10.66
N THR A 161 -19.69 9.03 10.78
CA THR A 161 -21.06 9.52 11.07
C THR A 161 -21.15 10.03 12.52
N LEU A 162 -20.56 9.28 13.46
CA LEU A 162 -20.52 9.66 14.88
C LEU A 162 -19.57 10.84 15.16
N ARG A 163 -18.45 10.88 14.46
CA ARG A 163 -17.44 11.93 14.57
C ARG A 163 -16.94 12.37 13.19
N PRO A 164 -17.56 13.39 12.59
CA PRO A 164 -17.22 13.86 11.23
C PRO A 164 -15.84 14.53 11.10
N ASP A 165 -15.13 14.77 12.20
CA ASP A 165 -13.80 15.40 12.25
C ASP A 165 -12.62 14.40 12.14
N LEU A 166 -12.90 13.12 12.00
CA LEU A 166 -11.88 12.05 11.94
C LEU A 166 -11.25 11.92 10.55
N ALA A 167 -10.29 12.78 10.22
CA ALA A 167 -9.64 12.82 8.92
C ALA A 167 -8.98 11.48 8.52
N GLU A 168 -8.27 10.83 9.46
CA GLU A 168 -7.62 9.54 9.23
C GLU A 168 -8.63 8.43 8.92
N THR A 169 -9.80 8.47 9.56
CA THR A 169 -10.88 7.49 9.29
C THR A 169 -11.46 7.67 7.90
N TYR A 170 -11.65 8.90 7.43
CA TYR A 170 -12.04 9.15 6.03
C TYR A 170 -10.98 8.63 5.05
N ASN A 171 -9.69 8.81 5.33
CA ASN A 171 -8.63 8.24 4.51
C ASN A 171 -8.67 6.70 4.49
N ASN A 172 -8.90 6.08 5.65
CA ASN A 172 -9.03 4.63 5.77
C ASN A 172 -10.26 4.10 5.02
N LEU A 173 -11.40 4.80 5.12
CA LEU A 173 -12.62 4.51 4.35
C LEU A 173 -12.35 4.59 2.84
N GLY A 174 -11.66 5.67 2.40
CA GLY A 174 -11.26 5.81 1.00
C GLY A 174 -10.39 4.66 0.51
N ASN A 175 -9.44 4.19 1.32
CA ASN A 175 -8.60 3.03 0.98
C ASN A 175 -9.42 1.75 0.81
N VAL A 176 -10.38 1.49 1.69
CA VAL A 176 -11.25 0.30 1.59
C VAL A 176 -12.18 0.39 0.38
N LEU A 177 -12.80 1.54 0.16
CA LEU A 177 -13.67 1.76 -1.01
C LEU A 177 -12.90 1.58 -2.33
N LYS A 178 -11.66 2.07 -2.41
CA LYS A 178 -10.77 1.85 -3.55
C LYS A 178 -10.50 0.35 -3.75
N ASP A 179 -10.18 -0.38 -2.69
CA ASP A 179 -9.91 -1.83 -2.74
C ASP A 179 -11.16 -2.63 -3.16
N GLN A 180 -12.36 -2.14 -2.87
CA GLN A 180 -13.65 -2.66 -3.35
C GLN A 180 -13.99 -2.25 -4.81
N GLY A 181 -13.18 -1.41 -5.47
CA GLY A 181 -13.47 -0.88 -6.82
C GLY A 181 -14.47 0.30 -6.83
N ARG A 182 -14.88 0.82 -5.68
CA ARG A 182 -15.82 1.95 -5.52
C ARG A 182 -15.09 3.29 -5.60
N MET A 183 -14.50 3.56 -6.77
CA MET A 183 -13.52 4.65 -6.93
C MET A 183 -14.09 6.05 -6.70
N THR A 184 -15.29 6.34 -7.20
CA THR A 184 -15.94 7.66 -7.02
C THR A 184 -16.14 7.98 -5.53
N GLU A 185 -16.56 7.00 -4.74
CA GLU A 185 -16.75 7.15 -3.30
C GLU A 185 -15.41 7.25 -2.57
N ALA A 186 -14.38 6.52 -3.01
CA ALA A 186 -13.03 6.62 -2.46
C ALA A 186 -12.47 8.05 -2.64
N ILE A 187 -12.60 8.63 -3.84
CA ILE A 187 -12.17 10.02 -4.13
C ILE A 187 -12.91 11.01 -3.22
N ALA A 188 -14.22 10.84 -3.03
CA ALA A 188 -15.00 11.68 -2.14
C ALA A 188 -14.50 11.59 -0.69
N ALA A 189 -14.22 10.38 -0.19
CA ALA A 189 -13.68 10.16 1.15
C ALA A 189 -12.30 10.81 1.35
N TYR A 190 -11.38 10.69 0.39
CA TYR A 190 -10.07 11.37 0.45
C TYR A 190 -10.21 12.90 0.46
N ARG A 191 -11.14 13.46 -0.32
CA ARG A 191 -11.41 14.91 -0.30
C ARG A 191 -11.93 15.37 1.05
N GLN A 192 -12.79 14.60 1.70
CA GLN A 192 -13.24 14.88 3.08
C GLN A 192 -12.06 14.82 4.08
N ALA A 193 -11.21 13.79 4.00
CA ALA A 193 -10.02 13.69 4.84
C ALA A 193 -9.11 14.93 4.72
N ILE A 194 -8.88 15.40 3.48
CA ILE A 194 -8.05 16.57 3.19
C ILE A 194 -8.71 17.87 3.70
N ALA A 195 -10.03 18.00 3.57
CA ALA A 195 -10.76 19.14 4.07
C ALA A 195 -10.68 19.28 5.60
N MET A 196 -10.77 18.13 6.32
CA MET A 196 -10.65 18.09 7.77
C MET A 196 -9.20 18.32 8.25
N LYS A 197 -8.22 17.70 7.58
CA LYS A 197 -6.81 17.80 7.94
C LYS A 197 -5.94 18.05 6.71
N PRO A 198 -5.76 19.34 6.32
CA PRO A 198 -4.98 19.70 5.14
C PRO A 198 -3.50 19.24 5.17
N THR A 199 -2.98 18.87 6.33
CA THR A 199 -1.62 18.34 6.50
C THR A 199 -1.50 16.83 6.35
N LEU A 200 -2.61 16.10 6.10
CA LEU A 200 -2.59 14.65 5.93
C LEU A 200 -2.08 14.26 4.53
N MET A 201 -0.75 14.14 4.41
CA MET A 201 -0.06 13.88 3.13
C MET A 201 -0.48 12.56 2.49
N GLU A 202 -0.75 11.53 3.29
CA GLU A 202 -1.22 10.23 2.80
C GLU A 202 -2.53 10.37 2.02
N ALA A 203 -3.53 11.08 2.57
CA ALA A 203 -4.81 11.29 1.88
C ALA A 203 -4.64 12.04 0.56
N LYS A 204 -3.69 12.99 0.50
CA LYS A 204 -3.39 13.74 -0.73
C LYS A 204 -2.74 12.85 -1.79
N SER A 205 -1.74 12.06 -1.41
CA SER A 205 -1.13 11.09 -2.32
C SER A 205 -2.15 10.05 -2.80
N ASN A 206 -3.01 9.55 -1.90
CA ASN A 206 -4.09 8.63 -2.25
C ASN A 206 -5.10 9.27 -3.22
N LEU A 207 -5.46 10.55 -3.03
CA LEU A 207 -6.31 11.29 -3.96
C LEU A 207 -5.65 11.41 -5.33
N LEU A 208 -4.41 11.95 -5.42
CA LEU A 208 -3.69 12.11 -6.68
C LEU A 208 -3.59 10.79 -7.45
N PHE A 209 -3.25 9.70 -6.75
CA PHE A 209 -3.16 8.38 -7.35
C PHE A 209 -4.54 7.88 -7.84
N SER A 210 -5.62 8.15 -7.08
CA SER A 210 -6.98 7.70 -7.42
C SER A 210 -7.55 8.41 -8.64
N LEU A 211 -7.13 9.65 -8.96
CA LEU A 211 -7.58 10.37 -10.15
C LEU A 211 -7.22 9.64 -11.46
N HIS A 212 -6.18 8.81 -11.47
CA HIS A 212 -5.79 8.03 -12.65
C HIS A 212 -6.77 6.88 -13.00
N TYR A 213 -7.61 6.48 -12.07
CA TYR A 213 -8.62 5.44 -12.31
C TYR A 213 -9.94 6.00 -12.82
N ASP A 214 -10.13 7.33 -12.72
CA ASP A 214 -11.39 8.01 -13.04
C ASP A 214 -11.28 8.77 -14.37
N ARG A 215 -12.02 8.33 -15.39
CA ARG A 215 -12.06 8.96 -16.72
C ARG A 215 -12.74 10.32 -16.76
N THR A 216 -13.42 10.74 -15.71
CA THR A 216 -13.98 12.10 -15.61
C THR A 216 -12.88 13.16 -15.46
N HIS A 217 -11.67 12.75 -15.04
CA HIS A 217 -10.50 13.60 -14.94
C HIS A 217 -9.61 13.42 -16.18
N ASN A 218 -9.46 14.48 -16.97
CA ASN A 218 -8.53 14.47 -18.11
C ASN A 218 -7.07 14.65 -17.64
N PRO A 219 -6.06 14.31 -18.48
CA PRO A 219 -4.65 14.40 -18.11
C PRO A 219 -4.21 15.81 -17.67
N GLU A 220 -4.78 16.87 -18.24
CA GLU A 220 -4.48 18.27 -17.90
C GLU A 220 -4.95 18.61 -16.47
N THR A 221 -6.15 18.17 -16.11
CA THR A 221 -6.69 18.33 -14.75
C THR A 221 -5.83 17.57 -13.74
N ILE A 222 -5.43 16.33 -14.06
CA ILE A 222 -4.56 15.52 -13.20
C ILE A 222 -3.20 16.21 -13.03
N PHE A 223 -2.61 16.73 -14.11
CA PHE A 223 -1.36 17.50 -14.06
C PHE A 223 -1.48 18.74 -13.18
N ALA A 224 -2.56 19.50 -13.33
CA ALA A 224 -2.81 20.69 -12.52
C ALA A 224 -2.92 20.37 -11.02
N GLU A 225 -3.55 19.25 -10.66
CA GLU A 225 -3.64 18.80 -9.26
C GLU A 225 -2.26 18.44 -8.68
N HIS A 226 -1.39 17.78 -9.47
CA HIS A 226 0.00 17.47 -9.04
C HIS A 226 0.79 18.75 -8.83
N LYS A 227 0.72 19.71 -9.76
CA LYS A 227 1.36 21.01 -9.61
C LYS A 227 0.89 21.76 -8.37
N ARG A 228 -0.41 21.83 -8.15
CA ARG A 228 -0.99 22.49 -6.97
C ARG A 228 -0.49 21.86 -5.67
N TRP A 229 -0.41 20.53 -5.64
CA TRP A 229 0.16 19.81 -4.51
C TRP A 229 1.65 20.19 -4.30
N ALA A 230 2.44 20.19 -5.37
CA ALA A 230 3.85 20.52 -5.30
C ALA A 230 4.09 21.97 -4.87
N GLU A 231 3.37 22.93 -5.44
CA GLU A 231 3.43 24.35 -5.06
C GLU A 231 3.17 24.57 -3.57
N GLN A 232 2.22 23.82 -3.00
CA GLN A 232 1.85 23.97 -1.60
C GLN A 232 2.82 23.27 -0.63
N TYR A 233 3.37 22.10 -0.98
CA TYR A 233 4.07 21.24 -0.01
C TYR A 233 5.52 20.94 -0.35
N ALA A 234 5.90 20.93 -1.61
CA ALA A 234 7.24 20.58 -2.07
C ALA A 234 8.10 21.80 -2.35
N GLU A 235 7.58 22.78 -3.10
CA GLU A 235 8.35 23.94 -3.54
C GLU A 235 8.95 24.77 -2.39
N PRO A 236 8.27 24.99 -1.25
CA PRO A 236 8.89 25.67 -0.11
C PRO A 236 10.13 24.94 0.44
N LEU A 237 10.13 23.60 0.38
CA LEU A 237 11.28 22.78 0.79
C LEU A 237 12.42 22.83 -0.25
N THR A 238 12.05 22.89 -1.53
CA THR A 238 13.01 22.99 -2.65
C THR A 238 13.74 24.33 -2.63
N GLN A 239 13.03 25.43 -2.36
CA GLN A 239 13.62 26.77 -2.25
C GLN A 239 14.60 26.89 -1.08
N ALA A 240 14.41 26.09 -0.02
CA ALA A 240 15.27 26.04 1.14
C ALA A 240 16.45 25.04 0.98
N ALA A 241 16.59 24.39 -0.17
CA ALA A 241 17.61 23.37 -0.39
C ALA A 241 19.03 23.98 -0.44
N ALA A 242 19.97 23.29 0.18
CA ALA A 242 21.38 23.66 0.14
C ALA A 242 22.02 23.31 -1.22
N SER A 243 23.06 24.03 -1.58
CA SER A 243 23.90 23.72 -2.76
C SER A 243 24.61 22.37 -2.57
N HIS A 244 24.91 21.71 -3.69
CA HIS A 244 25.59 20.40 -3.71
C HIS A 244 27.10 20.55 -3.75
N LEU A 245 27.80 19.80 -2.88
CA LEU A 245 29.26 19.77 -2.75
C LEU A 245 29.89 18.50 -3.36
N ASN A 246 29.16 17.82 -4.25
CA ASN A 246 29.66 16.61 -4.90
C ASN A 246 30.88 16.91 -5.77
N ASP A 247 31.90 16.03 -5.72
CA ASP A 247 33.07 16.13 -6.59
C ASP A 247 32.65 16.00 -8.05
N ARG A 248 33.02 16.99 -8.88
CA ARG A 248 32.62 17.13 -10.28
C ARG A 248 33.53 16.40 -11.25
N ASN A 249 34.41 15.54 -10.77
CA ASN A 249 35.15 14.64 -11.66
C ASN A 249 34.16 13.83 -12.51
N ARG A 250 34.18 14.05 -13.81
CA ARG A 250 33.21 13.48 -14.77
C ARG A 250 33.28 11.97 -14.84
N ASP A 251 34.47 11.40 -14.71
CA ASP A 251 34.73 9.98 -14.99
C ASP A 251 34.83 9.11 -13.73
N ARG A 252 34.65 9.72 -12.56
CA ARG A 252 34.63 8.95 -11.30
C ARG A 252 33.47 7.97 -11.18
N ARG A 253 33.61 7.02 -10.30
CA ARG A 253 32.51 6.15 -9.87
C ARG A 253 31.33 6.97 -9.34
N LEU A 254 30.13 6.79 -9.87
CA LEU A 254 28.92 7.50 -9.46
C LEU A 254 28.21 6.78 -8.31
N ARG A 255 27.64 7.55 -7.38
CA ARG A 255 26.78 7.06 -6.31
C ARG A 255 25.33 7.19 -6.71
N ILE A 256 24.66 6.04 -6.91
CA ILE A 256 23.26 5.97 -7.31
C ILE A 256 22.46 5.53 -6.09
N GLY A 257 21.51 6.37 -5.64
CA GLY A 257 20.60 6.07 -4.54
C GLY A 257 19.21 5.73 -5.06
N TYR A 258 18.63 4.64 -4.59
CA TYR A 258 17.23 4.26 -4.86
C TYR A 258 16.42 4.37 -3.57
N VAL A 259 15.29 5.10 -3.61
CA VAL A 259 14.38 5.26 -2.47
C VAL A 259 13.08 4.54 -2.74
N SER A 260 12.67 3.61 -1.86
CA SER A 260 11.42 2.85 -2.05
C SER A 260 10.84 2.31 -0.74
N PRO A 261 9.50 2.27 -0.61
CA PRO A 261 8.80 1.46 0.37
C PRO A 261 8.61 0.01 -0.10
N ASP A 262 8.99 -0.33 -1.35
CA ASP A 262 8.57 -1.52 -2.08
C ASP A 262 9.75 -2.46 -2.42
N PHE A 263 10.83 -2.44 -1.66
CA PHE A 263 11.92 -3.40 -1.79
C PHE A 263 11.59 -4.77 -1.16
N ASN A 264 10.43 -5.31 -1.54
CA ASN A 264 9.85 -6.57 -1.06
C ASN A 264 9.08 -7.26 -2.20
N ALA A 265 8.30 -8.31 -1.91
CA ALA A 265 7.45 -9.02 -2.89
C ALA A 265 6.30 -8.11 -3.40
N HIS A 266 6.67 -7.04 -4.05
CA HIS A 266 5.84 -5.99 -4.65
C HIS A 266 6.21 -5.82 -6.14
N PRO A 267 5.29 -5.35 -7.01
CA PRO A 267 5.59 -5.04 -8.42
C PRO A 267 6.89 -4.28 -8.64
N VAL A 268 7.14 -3.21 -7.88
CA VAL A 268 8.39 -2.44 -7.98
C VAL A 268 9.62 -3.30 -7.66
N GLY A 269 9.54 -4.15 -6.62
CA GLY A 269 10.62 -5.06 -6.25
C GLY A 269 10.98 -6.05 -7.37
N PHE A 270 9.97 -6.57 -8.08
CA PHE A 270 10.20 -7.49 -9.21
C PHE A 270 10.87 -6.83 -10.41
N PHE A 271 10.58 -5.55 -10.68
CA PHE A 271 11.22 -4.83 -11.78
C PHE A 271 12.60 -4.31 -11.39
N ILE A 272 12.75 -3.69 -10.23
CA ILE A 272 14.02 -3.11 -9.81
C ILE A 272 15.09 -4.18 -9.55
N GLY A 273 14.67 -5.40 -9.17
CA GLY A 273 15.57 -6.50 -8.89
C GLY A 273 16.47 -6.86 -10.07
N SER A 274 15.95 -6.84 -11.29
CA SER A 274 16.73 -7.09 -12.52
C SER A 274 17.78 -6.02 -12.76
N ILE A 275 17.50 -4.78 -12.38
CA ILE A 275 18.39 -3.62 -12.54
C ILE A 275 19.49 -3.67 -11.47
N LEU A 276 19.12 -3.85 -10.20
CA LEU A 276 20.08 -3.92 -9.09
C LEU A 276 21.08 -5.07 -9.28
N ALA A 277 20.61 -6.23 -9.74
CA ALA A 277 21.46 -7.40 -10.01
C ALA A 277 22.43 -7.21 -11.18
N ALA A 278 22.19 -6.24 -12.06
CA ALA A 278 22.96 -6.06 -13.30
C ALA A 278 23.82 -4.78 -13.30
N HIS A 279 23.84 -4.02 -12.21
CA HIS A 279 24.68 -2.83 -12.12
C HIS A 279 26.18 -3.16 -12.24
N ASP A 280 26.90 -2.30 -12.97
CA ASP A 280 28.36 -2.32 -13.00
C ASP A 280 28.94 -1.62 -11.77
N HIS A 281 29.23 -2.39 -10.73
CA HIS A 281 29.77 -1.90 -9.46
C HIS A 281 31.18 -1.32 -9.57
N ALA A 282 31.91 -1.51 -10.67
CA ALA A 282 33.18 -0.84 -10.89
C ALA A 282 32.99 0.66 -11.14
N ASN A 283 31.91 1.02 -11.87
CA ASN A 283 31.62 2.39 -12.27
C ASN A 283 30.49 3.04 -11.45
N HIS A 284 29.70 2.26 -10.69
CA HIS A 284 28.56 2.72 -9.90
C HIS A 284 28.60 2.13 -8.49
N GLU A 285 28.40 2.96 -7.47
CA GLU A 285 28.16 2.54 -6.09
C GLU A 285 26.65 2.65 -5.80
N VAL A 286 26.01 1.53 -5.51
CA VAL A 286 24.56 1.43 -5.41
C VAL A 286 24.10 1.48 -3.96
N PHE A 287 23.26 2.47 -3.65
CA PHE A 287 22.63 2.67 -2.34
C PHE A 287 21.13 2.38 -2.43
N CYS A 288 20.57 1.64 -1.47
CA CYS A 288 19.14 1.44 -1.32
C CYS A 288 18.67 2.05 0.01
N TYR A 289 17.76 3.02 -0.07
CA TYR A 289 17.08 3.64 1.07
C TYR A 289 15.70 2.98 1.21
N ALA A 290 15.61 2.01 2.12
CA ALA A 290 14.44 1.14 2.28
C ALA A 290 13.47 1.68 3.33
N ASN A 291 12.26 2.04 2.92
CA ASN A 291 11.18 2.47 3.81
C ASN A 291 10.21 1.32 4.11
N LEU A 292 10.74 0.17 4.55
CA LEU A 292 9.99 -1.07 4.74
C LEU A 292 9.42 -1.19 6.14
N THR A 293 8.17 -1.62 6.26
CA THR A 293 7.55 -2.04 7.53
C THR A 293 7.91 -3.48 7.91
N ALA A 294 8.17 -4.33 6.91
CA ALA A 294 8.60 -5.72 7.08
C ALA A 294 9.45 -6.16 5.89
N ALA A 295 10.50 -6.89 6.17
CA ALA A 295 11.35 -7.54 5.16
C ALA A 295 10.81 -8.94 4.81
N ASP A 296 11.07 -9.39 3.59
CA ASP A 296 10.74 -10.73 3.09
C ASP A 296 11.94 -11.35 2.33
N GLY A 297 11.71 -12.53 1.72
CA GLY A 297 12.76 -13.23 0.97
C GLY A 297 13.31 -12.44 -0.22
N LEU A 298 12.46 -11.63 -0.90
CA LEU A 298 12.90 -10.76 -1.98
C LEU A 298 13.72 -9.58 -1.43
N THR A 299 13.35 -9.01 -0.28
CA THR A 299 14.13 -7.97 0.40
C THR A 299 15.56 -8.43 0.63
N GLU A 300 15.75 -9.63 1.16
CA GLU A 300 17.09 -10.18 1.42
C GLU A 300 17.89 -10.42 0.12
N GLN A 301 17.21 -10.78 -0.96
CA GLN A 301 17.83 -10.88 -2.28
C GLN A 301 18.28 -9.51 -2.80
N LEU A 302 17.41 -8.50 -2.75
CA LEU A 302 17.70 -7.13 -3.20
C LEU A 302 18.83 -6.50 -2.39
N ARG A 303 18.88 -6.74 -1.07
CA ARG A 303 19.93 -6.25 -0.18
C ARG A 303 21.33 -6.71 -0.61
N ARG A 304 21.46 -7.93 -1.16
CA ARG A 304 22.72 -8.47 -1.66
C ARG A 304 23.24 -7.79 -2.93
N PHE A 305 22.37 -7.15 -3.67
CA PHE A 305 22.73 -6.44 -4.90
C PHE A 305 23.13 -4.98 -4.67
N ALA A 306 22.90 -4.44 -3.46
CA ALA A 306 23.29 -3.08 -3.11
C ALA A 306 24.67 -3.04 -2.44
N ASP A 307 25.51 -2.06 -2.78
CA ASP A 307 26.76 -1.79 -2.04
C ASP A 307 26.45 -1.27 -0.62
N ARG A 308 25.37 -0.49 -0.47
CA ARG A 308 24.92 0.07 0.80
C ARG A 308 23.39 -0.05 0.94
N TRP A 309 22.97 -0.54 2.09
CA TRP A 309 21.56 -0.60 2.45
C TRP A 309 21.28 0.27 3.67
N ARG A 310 20.26 1.13 3.58
CA ARG A 310 19.83 2.06 4.63
C ARG A 310 18.37 1.81 4.97
N ASP A 311 18.08 1.36 6.18
CA ASP A 311 16.71 1.26 6.69
C ASP A 311 16.29 2.65 7.20
N ILE A 312 15.26 3.25 6.57
CA ILE A 312 14.87 4.64 6.81
C ILE A 312 13.49 4.80 7.44
N ILE A 313 12.83 3.71 7.80
CA ILE A 313 11.44 3.71 8.29
C ILE A 313 11.25 4.56 9.56
N SER A 314 12.23 4.61 10.45
CA SER A 314 12.19 5.36 11.71
C SER A 314 12.65 6.81 11.58
N LEU A 315 13.16 7.21 10.41
CA LEU A 315 13.73 8.54 10.19
C LEU A 315 12.67 9.49 9.61
N SER A 316 12.70 10.75 10.02
CA SER A 316 11.94 11.82 9.37
C SER A 316 12.48 12.12 7.97
N ASP A 317 11.67 12.76 7.10
CA ASP A 317 12.10 13.14 5.75
C ASP A 317 13.32 14.08 5.76
N ALA A 318 13.45 14.95 6.76
CA ALA A 318 14.61 15.80 6.93
C ALA A 318 15.86 15.00 7.26
N GLN A 319 15.76 14.01 8.17
CA GLN A 319 16.87 13.13 8.52
C GLN A 319 17.31 12.25 7.34
N VAL A 320 16.35 11.73 6.55
CA VAL A 320 16.67 10.94 5.35
C VAL A 320 17.36 11.82 4.31
N ALA A 321 16.88 13.05 4.08
CA ALA A 321 17.54 13.98 3.15
C ALA A 321 18.98 14.29 3.59
N GLU A 322 19.23 14.47 4.89
CA GLU A 322 20.57 14.68 5.41
C GLU A 322 21.45 13.43 5.26
N LEU A 323 20.92 12.25 5.50
CA LEU A 323 21.62 10.97 5.28
C LEU A 323 22.05 10.81 3.81
N VAL A 324 21.18 11.16 2.87
CA VAL A 324 21.49 11.14 1.41
C VAL A 324 22.62 12.12 1.08
N ARG A 325 22.66 13.33 1.70
CA ARG A 325 23.76 14.29 1.53
C ARG A 325 25.07 13.76 2.10
N GLN A 326 25.05 13.15 3.28
CA GLN A 326 26.22 12.54 3.94
C GLN A 326 26.79 11.38 3.12
N ASP A 327 25.93 10.57 2.52
CA ASP A 327 26.32 9.50 1.59
C ASP A 327 26.82 10.07 0.24
N LYS A 328 26.70 11.40 0.02
CA LYS A 328 27.13 12.11 -1.19
C LYS A 328 26.57 11.48 -2.47
N ILE A 329 25.27 11.18 -2.45
CA ILE A 329 24.58 10.61 -3.61
C ILE A 329 24.62 11.60 -4.78
N ASP A 330 24.96 11.11 -5.96
CA ASP A 330 25.02 11.90 -7.19
C ASP A 330 23.68 11.92 -7.92
N ILE A 331 23.05 10.75 -7.99
CA ILE A 331 21.75 10.57 -8.63
C ILE A 331 20.85 9.83 -7.65
N LEU A 332 19.76 10.47 -7.26
CA LEU A 332 18.74 9.88 -6.39
C LEU A 332 17.52 9.51 -7.23
N VAL A 333 17.12 8.24 -7.18
CA VAL A 333 16.00 7.69 -7.94
C VAL A 333 14.85 7.37 -6.98
N ASP A 334 13.74 8.06 -7.14
CA ASP A 334 12.48 7.78 -6.48
C ASP A 334 11.75 6.63 -7.20
N LEU A 335 11.37 5.59 -6.47
CA LEU A 335 10.66 4.43 -7.01
C LEU A 335 9.19 4.39 -6.57
N ALA A 336 8.67 5.44 -5.94
CA ALA A 336 7.34 5.45 -5.37
C ALA A 336 6.43 6.57 -5.90
N GLY A 337 6.94 7.79 -6.11
CA GLY A 337 6.11 8.95 -6.42
C GLY A 337 5.04 9.18 -5.37
N HIS A 338 3.77 9.26 -5.77
CA HIS A 338 2.62 9.41 -4.87
C HIS A 338 1.95 8.08 -4.48
N THR A 339 2.65 6.93 -4.53
CA THR A 339 2.11 5.66 -4.00
C THR A 339 2.19 5.60 -2.47
N ALA A 340 1.56 4.59 -1.87
CA ALA A 340 1.58 4.41 -0.42
C ALA A 340 3.00 4.23 0.13
N GLY A 341 3.28 4.79 1.30
CA GLY A 341 4.59 4.69 1.95
C GLY A 341 5.70 5.49 1.27
N ASN A 342 5.38 6.38 0.32
CA ASN A 342 6.37 7.21 -0.37
C ASN A 342 7.14 8.13 0.58
N ARG A 343 8.29 8.58 0.11
CA ARG A 343 9.16 9.56 0.78
C ARG A 343 9.42 10.77 -0.13
N ILE A 344 8.40 11.18 -0.88
CA ILE A 344 8.53 12.21 -1.92
C ILE A 344 9.01 13.56 -1.36
N LEU A 345 8.69 13.88 -0.10
CA LEU A 345 9.18 15.08 0.57
C LEU A 345 10.68 15.02 0.94
N VAL A 346 11.33 13.86 0.87
CA VAL A 346 12.80 13.77 0.88
C VAL A 346 13.35 14.41 -0.38
N LEU A 347 12.80 14.05 -1.55
CA LEU A 347 13.24 14.59 -2.84
C LEU A 347 12.91 16.08 -2.97
N ALA A 348 11.81 16.56 -2.36
CA ALA A 348 11.49 17.99 -2.29
C ALA A 348 12.62 18.82 -1.64
N ARG A 349 13.41 18.22 -0.74
CA ARG A 349 14.57 18.86 -0.10
C ARG A 349 15.83 18.85 -0.97
N LYS A 350 15.73 18.36 -2.19
CA LYS A 350 16.83 18.29 -3.17
C LYS A 350 18.15 17.80 -2.54
N PRO A 351 18.21 16.60 -1.92
CA PRO A 351 19.41 16.13 -1.24
C PRO A 351 20.52 15.66 -2.20
N ALA A 352 20.20 15.40 -3.46
CA ALA A 352 21.14 14.98 -4.49
C ALA A 352 21.13 15.95 -5.69
N PRO A 353 22.27 16.12 -6.38
CA PRO A 353 22.40 17.01 -7.56
C PRO A 353 21.40 16.68 -8.65
N ILE A 354 21.19 15.39 -8.91
CA ILE A 354 20.29 14.88 -9.93
C ILE A 354 19.25 14.00 -9.26
N GLN A 355 17.98 14.25 -9.56
CA GLN A 355 16.87 13.47 -9.04
C GLN A 355 15.98 12.97 -10.17
N VAL A 356 15.60 11.70 -10.08
CA VAL A 356 14.84 11.01 -11.12
C VAL A 356 13.64 10.34 -10.46
N THR A 357 12.45 10.41 -11.06
CA THR A 357 11.33 9.52 -10.70
C THR A 357 11.20 8.40 -11.70
N TYR A 358 10.92 7.19 -11.21
CA TYR A 358 10.89 6.01 -12.05
C TYR A 358 10.01 4.90 -11.46
N LEU A 359 9.37 4.16 -12.31
CA LEU A 359 8.75 2.85 -12.10
C LEU A 359 7.45 2.83 -11.26
N GLY A 360 7.45 3.31 -10.01
CA GLY A 360 6.34 3.08 -9.09
C GLY A 360 5.10 3.94 -9.35
N TYR A 361 5.26 5.14 -9.87
CA TYR A 361 4.18 6.08 -10.12
C TYR A 361 3.99 6.39 -11.62
N PRO A 362 2.77 6.25 -12.17
CA PRO A 362 2.56 6.31 -13.62
C PRO A 362 2.26 7.73 -14.14
N ASN A 363 2.80 8.75 -13.53
CA ASN A 363 2.64 10.16 -13.95
C ASN A 363 3.78 11.03 -13.42
N THR A 364 3.71 12.35 -13.73
CA THR A 364 4.52 13.39 -13.11
C THR A 364 4.38 13.39 -11.59
N THR A 365 5.41 13.83 -10.89
CA THR A 365 5.33 14.14 -9.45
C THR A 365 4.79 15.55 -9.21
N GLY A 366 4.82 16.42 -10.22
CA GLY A 366 4.46 17.82 -10.15
C GLY A 366 5.55 18.72 -9.56
N MET A 367 6.71 18.18 -9.17
CA MET A 367 7.76 18.88 -8.41
C MET A 367 8.87 19.40 -9.31
N SER A 368 9.34 20.62 -9.05
CA SER A 368 10.54 21.18 -9.71
C SER A 368 11.85 20.55 -9.23
N ALA A 369 11.85 19.97 -8.02
CA ALA A 369 13.03 19.31 -7.45
C ALA A 369 13.44 18.03 -8.18
N ILE A 370 12.54 17.38 -8.93
CA ILE A 370 12.83 16.17 -9.70
C ILE A 370 13.13 16.55 -11.14
N ASP A 371 14.35 16.27 -11.59
CA ASP A 371 14.86 16.75 -12.87
C ASP A 371 14.36 15.91 -14.04
N TYR A 372 14.28 14.59 -13.84
CA TYR A 372 14.01 13.64 -14.92
C TYR A 372 12.97 12.58 -14.51
N ARG A 373 12.27 12.06 -15.54
CA ARG A 373 11.42 10.87 -15.44
C ARG A 373 11.81 9.87 -16.52
N PHE A 374 12.03 8.60 -16.13
CA PHE A 374 12.22 7.52 -17.10
C PHE A 374 10.89 7.02 -17.66
N THR A 375 10.82 6.91 -18.98
CA THR A 375 9.68 6.44 -19.75
C THR A 375 10.15 5.88 -21.10
N ASP A 376 9.23 5.66 -22.03
CA ASP A 376 9.50 5.39 -23.45
C ASP A 376 8.53 6.14 -24.38
N THR A 377 8.77 6.07 -25.70
CA THR A 377 7.97 6.79 -26.69
C THR A 377 6.56 6.26 -26.85
N TRP A 378 6.29 5.00 -26.47
CA TRP A 378 4.98 4.39 -26.53
C TRP A 378 4.10 4.81 -25.35
N ALA A 379 4.66 4.82 -24.14
CA ALA A 379 3.97 5.25 -22.93
C ALA A 379 3.79 6.78 -22.90
N ASP A 380 4.84 7.55 -23.27
CA ASP A 380 4.82 9.03 -23.28
C ASP A 380 5.29 9.55 -24.64
N PRO A 381 4.41 9.76 -25.61
CA PRO A 381 4.74 10.29 -26.93
C PRO A 381 5.38 11.69 -26.86
N VAL A 382 6.33 11.95 -27.76
CA VAL A 382 7.01 13.24 -27.85
C VAL A 382 6.00 14.37 -28.15
N GLY A 383 6.19 15.50 -27.50
CA GLY A 383 5.37 16.70 -27.64
C GLY A 383 4.20 16.72 -26.65
N VAL A 384 3.21 15.85 -26.81
CA VAL A 384 1.99 15.87 -25.98
C VAL A 384 2.28 15.53 -24.51
N ALA A 385 3.08 14.48 -24.25
CA ALA A 385 3.40 14.08 -22.88
C ALA A 385 4.30 15.12 -22.18
N ASP A 386 5.20 15.76 -22.91
CA ASP A 386 6.14 16.74 -22.35
C ASP A 386 5.43 17.95 -21.71
N THR A 387 4.24 18.32 -22.20
CA THR A 387 3.45 19.44 -21.65
C THR A 387 2.71 19.11 -20.36
N ARG A 388 2.70 17.82 -19.95
CA ARG A 388 1.97 17.30 -18.80
C ARG A 388 2.89 16.71 -17.70
N HIS A 389 4.19 17.08 -17.76
CA HIS A 389 5.19 16.69 -16.77
C HIS A 389 6.02 17.91 -16.37
N THR A 390 6.39 17.98 -15.12
CA THR A 390 7.38 18.96 -14.62
C THR A 390 8.80 18.47 -14.88
N GLU A 391 8.98 17.18 -14.90
CA GLU A 391 10.25 16.50 -15.14
C GLU A 391 10.57 16.45 -16.64
N THR A 392 11.85 16.50 -17.01
CA THR A 392 12.30 16.16 -18.35
C THR A 392 12.10 14.67 -18.62
N LEU A 393 11.29 14.31 -19.62
CA LEU A 393 11.04 12.94 -20.00
C LEU A 393 12.24 12.33 -20.71
N VAL A 394 12.83 11.30 -20.12
CA VAL A 394 13.90 10.49 -20.72
C VAL A 394 13.30 9.20 -21.27
N ARG A 395 13.15 9.17 -22.58
CA ARG A 395 12.55 8.05 -23.30
C ARG A 395 13.59 6.99 -23.61
N LEU A 396 13.53 5.89 -22.87
CA LEU A 396 14.44 4.76 -23.08
C LEU A 396 14.11 4.05 -24.41
N PRO A 397 15.10 3.63 -25.18
CA PRO A 397 14.90 3.21 -26.58
C PRO A 397 14.22 1.84 -26.73
N ARG A 398 14.15 1.05 -25.67
CA ARG A 398 13.68 -0.35 -25.70
C ARG A 398 12.66 -0.67 -24.61
N GLY A 399 11.74 0.26 -24.35
CA GLY A 399 10.78 0.17 -23.26
C GLY A 399 11.31 0.76 -21.95
N PHE A 400 10.39 1.10 -21.06
CA PHE A 400 10.74 1.73 -19.79
C PHE A 400 10.76 0.77 -18.59
N VAL A 401 10.39 -0.50 -18.78
CA VAL A 401 10.40 -1.53 -17.73
C VAL A 401 11.24 -2.74 -18.15
N CYS A 402 11.85 -3.41 -17.16
CA CYS A 402 12.54 -4.67 -17.34
C CYS A 402 11.97 -5.70 -16.35
N TYR A 403 11.18 -6.64 -16.85
CA TYR A 403 10.50 -7.64 -16.04
C TYR A 403 11.43 -8.79 -15.67
N GLN A 404 11.52 -9.11 -14.40
CA GLN A 404 12.17 -10.32 -13.91
C GLN A 404 11.13 -11.42 -13.75
N ALA A 405 11.15 -12.36 -14.68
CA ALA A 405 10.26 -13.52 -14.60
C ALA A 405 10.60 -14.41 -13.40
N ALA A 406 9.58 -14.94 -12.74
CA ALA A 406 9.78 -15.88 -11.63
C ALA A 406 10.52 -17.14 -12.11
N GLN A 407 11.58 -17.53 -11.41
CA GLN A 407 12.39 -18.72 -11.74
C GLN A 407 11.58 -20.03 -11.65
N ASN A 408 10.58 -20.06 -10.74
CA ASN A 408 9.68 -21.19 -10.50
C ASN A 408 8.32 -21.04 -11.21
N ALA A 409 8.24 -20.19 -12.25
CA ALA A 409 7.00 -20.05 -13.02
C ALA A 409 6.61 -21.40 -13.65
N PRO A 410 5.33 -21.82 -13.55
CA PRO A 410 4.85 -23.04 -14.18
C PRO A 410 5.10 -23.04 -15.69
N ALA A 411 5.18 -24.23 -16.30
CA ALA A 411 5.21 -24.36 -17.75
C ALA A 411 3.94 -23.78 -18.38
N VAL A 412 4.03 -23.26 -19.59
CA VAL A 412 2.85 -22.79 -20.34
C VAL A 412 1.98 -24.00 -20.67
N SER A 413 0.69 -23.96 -20.27
CA SER A 413 -0.26 -25.02 -20.58
C SER A 413 -0.74 -24.95 -22.02
N PRO A 414 -1.28 -26.04 -22.59
CA PRO A 414 -2.03 -25.98 -23.85
C PRO A 414 -3.16 -24.96 -23.80
N LEU A 415 -3.65 -24.51 -24.94
CA LEU A 415 -4.76 -23.54 -25.02
C LEU A 415 -6.04 -24.13 -24.41
N PRO A 416 -6.58 -23.58 -23.31
CA PRO A 416 -7.73 -24.15 -22.61
C PRO A 416 -8.98 -24.30 -23.47
N ALA A 417 -9.22 -23.37 -24.39
CA ALA A 417 -10.38 -23.39 -25.27
C ALA A 417 -10.46 -24.63 -26.18
N LEU A 418 -9.36 -25.37 -26.38
CA LEU A 418 -9.37 -26.61 -27.15
C LEU A 418 -10.03 -27.78 -26.43
N THR A 419 -9.93 -27.79 -25.09
CA THR A 419 -10.52 -28.84 -24.24
C THR A 419 -11.88 -28.42 -23.69
N LYS A 420 -12.05 -27.11 -23.35
CA LYS A 420 -13.31 -26.58 -22.80
C LYS A 420 -14.40 -26.37 -23.87
N GLY A 421 -14.01 -26.17 -25.14
CA GLY A 421 -14.94 -25.85 -26.22
C GLY A 421 -15.34 -24.37 -26.32
N TYR A 422 -15.01 -23.56 -25.30
CA TYR A 422 -15.29 -22.12 -25.25
C TYR A 422 -14.05 -21.31 -24.83
N VAL A 423 -14.04 -20.02 -25.15
CA VAL A 423 -12.97 -19.10 -24.80
C VAL A 423 -13.18 -18.56 -23.38
N THR A 424 -12.10 -18.51 -22.59
CA THR A 424 -12.07 -17.87 -21.28
C THR A 424 -11.25 -16.58 -21.37
N PHE A 425 -11.91 -15.43 -21.16
CA PHE A 425 -11.24 -14.15 -20.95
C PHE A 425 -10.78 -14.04 -19.50
N GLY A 426 -9.78 -13.21 -19.23
CA GLY A 426 -9.33 -13.01 -17.85
C GLY A 426 -8.64 -11.70 -17.60
N SER A 427 -8.74 -11.21 -16.36
CA SER A 427 -8.00 -10.06 -15.87
C SER A 427 -7.64 -10.24 -14.39
N PHE A 428 -6.33 -10.14 -14.07
CA PHE A 428 -5.83 -10.23 -12.69
C PHE A 428 -5.41 -8.87 -12.16
N ASN A 429 -5.95 -7.81 -12.75
CA ASN A 429 -5.71 -6.44 -12.33
C ASN A 429 -6.35 -6.12 -10.97
N ASN A 430 -5.77 -5.13 -10.28
CA ASN A 430 -6.37 -4.53 -9.08
C ASN A 430 -7.79 -4.01 -9.40
N LEU A 431 -8.76 -4.31 -8.53
CA LEU A 431 -10.16 -3.93 -8.73
C LEU A 431 -10.36 -2.41 -8.86
N ALA A 432 -9.49 -1.60 -8.29
CA ALA A 432 -9.48 -0.15 -8.50
C ALA A 432 -9.40 0.24 -9.99
N LYS A 433 -8.78 -0.62 -10.83
CA LYS A 433 -8.69 -0.46 -12.30
C LYS A 433 -9.93 -0.96 -13.04
N VAL A 434 -10.77 -1.76 -12.37
CA VAL A 434 -11.93 -2.43 -12.96
C VAL A 434 -13.19 -1.59 -12.67
N THR A 435 -13.27 -0.45 -13.34
CA THR A 435 -14.37 0.50 -13.19
C THR A 435 -15.68 -0.02 -13.79
N PRO A 436 -16.86 0.56 -13.48
CA PRO A 436 -18.13 0.21 -14.11
C PRO A 436 -18.08 0.26 -15.64
N GLU A 437 -17.32 1.20 -16.22
CA GLU A 437 -17.16 1.30 -17.68
C GLU A 437 -16.33 0.15 -18.26
N VAL A 438 -15.30 -0.30 -17.54
CA VAL A 438 -14.53 -1.50 -17.90
C VAL A 438 -15.46 -2.72 -17.91
N ILE A 439 -16.26 -2.91 -16.86
CA ILE A 439 -17.26 -4.00 -16.78
C ILE A 439 -18.26 -3.91 -17.93
N ALA A 440 -18.81 -2.73 -18.21
CA ALA A 440 -19.74 -2.52 -19.33
C ALA A 440 -19.11 -2.93 -20.67
N THR A 441 -17.83 -2.63 -20.87
CA THR A 441 -17.09 -2.97 -22.10
C THR A 441 -16.80 -4.47 -22.17
N TRP A 442 -16.37 -5.10 -21.08
CA TRP A 442 -16.16 -6.55 -21.02
C TRP A 442 -17.47 -7.33 -21.18
N ALA A 443 -18.58 -6.82 -20.67
CA ALA A 443 -19.90 -7.42 -20.90
C ALA A 443 -20.29 -7.40 -22.39
N LYS A 444 -19.91 -6.35 -23.16
CA LYS A 444 -20.10 -6.34 -24.63
C LYS A 444 -19.27 -7.44 -25.30
N ILE A 445 -18.02 -7.65 -24.89
CA ILE A 445 -17.17 -8.74 -25.40
C ILE A 445 -17.82 -10.10 -25.13
N LEU A 446 -18.26 -10.35 -23.88
CA LEU A 446 -18.91 -11.61 -23.50
C LEU A 446 -20.21 -11.87 -24.30
N LYS A 447 -20.97 -10.82 -24.64
CA LYS A 447 -22.16 -10.96 -25.51
C LYS A 447 -21.79 -11.21 -26.96
N ALA A 448 -20.71 -10.59 -27.46
CA ALA A 448 -20.23 -10.79 -28.84
C ALA A 448 -19.58 -12.16 -29.05
N VAL A 449 -19.11 -12.82 -27.97
CA VAL A 449 -18.55 -14.18 -28.00
C VAL A 449 -19.45 -15.10 -27.14
N PRO A 450 -20.50 -15.70 -27.72
CA PRO A 450 -21.40 -16.60 -26.99
C PRO A 450 -20.64 -17.75 -26.32
N GLN A 451 -21.12 -18.21 -25.16
CA GLN A 451 -20.54 -19.26 -24.32
C GLN A 451 -19.16 -18.92 -23.68
N SER A 452 -18.53 -17.79 -24.04
CA SER A 452 -17.30 -17.37 -23.37
C SER A 452 -17.53 -17.09 -21.89
N GLN A 453 -16.46 -17.27 -21.11
CA GLN A 453 -16.44 -16.97 -19.68
C GLN A 453 -15.42 -15.89 -19.35
N MET A 454 -15.58 -15.25 -18.19
CA MET A 454 -14.65 -14.28 -17.63
C MET A 454 -14.11 -14.77 -16.30
N ILE A 455 -12.80 -14.64 -16.08
CA ILE A 455 -12.16 -14.86 -14.79
C ILE A 455 -11.57 -13.54 -14.29
N LEU A 456 -12.02 -13.05 -13.14
CA LEU A 456 -11.38 -11.96 -12.43
C LEU A 456 -10.67 -12.49 -11.19
N LYS A 457 -9.44 -12.05 -10.95
CA LYS A 457 -8.68 -12.44 -9.76
C LYS A 457 -8.07 -11.24 -9.09
N TYR A 458 -8.43 -11.03 -7.84
CA TYR A 458 -7.79 -10.06 -6.98
C TYR A 458 -8.05 -10.42 -5.50
N LYS A 459 -7.12 -10.05 -4.60
CA LYS A 459 -7.23 -10.39 -3.17
C LYS A 459 -8.55 -9.94 -2.53
N ALA A 460 -9.07 -8.76 -2.92
CA ALA A 460 -10.31 -8.23 -2.38
C ALA A 460 -11.55 -9.07 -2.75
N LEU A 461 -11.47 -9.93 -3.77
CA LEU A 461 -12.53 -10.87 -4.12
C LEU A 461 -12.64 -12.06 -3.14
N THR A 462 -11.82 -12.10 -2.08
CA THR A 462 -12.06 -12.98 -0.92
C THR A 462 -13.30 -12.53 -0.13
N ASP A 463 -13.58 -11.23 -0.12
CA ASP A 463 -14.76 -10.63 0.51
C ASP A 463 -16.04 -10.94 -0.28
N ALA A 464 -17.05 -11.51 0.39
CA ALA A 464 -18.28 -11.96 -0.26
C ALA A 464 -19.10 -10.80 -0.85
N ALA A 465 -19.18 -9.68 -0.12
CA ALA A 465 -19.93 -8.52 -0.57
C ALA A 465 -19.26 -7.85 -1.79
N THR A 466 -17.92 -7.82 -1.82
CA THR A 466 -17.17 -7.36 -2.99
C THR A 466 -17.44 -8.25 -4.20
N ARG A 467 -17.46 -9.58 -4.04
CA ARG A 467 -17.86 -10.50 -5.13
C ARG A 467 -19.27 -10.20 -5.62
N GLN A 468 -20.23 -10.07 -4.69
CA GLN A 468 -21.61 -9.78 -5.05
C GLN A 468 -21.71 -8.45 -5.84
N HIS A 469 -21.03 -7.40 -5.39
CA HIS A 469 -20.97 -6.13 -6.10
C HIS A 469 -20.51 -6.27 -7.57
N PHE A 470 -19.45 -7.06 -7.82
CA PHE A 470 -18.99 -7.29 -9.20
C PHE A 470 -19.96 -8.14 -10.02
N HIS A 471 -20.59 -9.16 -9.44
CA HIS A 471 -21.67 -9.88 -10.11
C HIS A 471 -22.84 -8.97 -10.47
N ASP A 472 -23.26 -8.08 -9.58
CA ASP A 472 -24.32 -7.11 -9.82
C ASP A 472 -23.98 -6.15 -10.96
N LEU A 473 -22.71 -5.67 -11.02
CA LEU A 473 -22.23 -4.84 -12.13
C LEU A 473 -22.32 -5.59 -13.49
N PHE A 474 -21.94 -6.84 -13.57
CA PHE A 474 -22.09 -7.63 -14.79
C PHE A 474 -23.57 -7.90 -15.11
N ALA A 475 -24.38 -8.19 -14.11
CA ALA A 475 -25.82 -8.43 -14.27
C ALA A 475 -26.57 -7.21 -14.83
N GLN A 476 -26.20 -5.97 -14.43
CA GLN A 476 -26.72 -4.73 -15.00
C GLN A 476 -26.52 -4.64 -16.52
N HIS A 477 -25.52 -5.35 -17.03
CA HIS A 477 -25.23 -5.43 -18.47
C HIS A 477 -25.68 -6.78 -19.07
N GLY A 478 -26.52 -7.55 -18.39
CA GLY A 478 -27.12 -8.79 -18.89
C GLY A 478 -26.13 -9.96 -19.02
N VAL A 479 -25.09 -10.00 -18.19
CA VAL A 479 -24.17 -11.13 -18.05
C VAL A 479 -24.45 -11.82 -16.72
N THR A 480 -24.79 -13.08 -16.76
CA THR A 480 -25.16 -13.88 -15.60
C THR A 480 -23.92 -14.35 -14.81
N SER A 481 -24.08 -14.62 -13.53
CA SER A 481 -22.98 -14.95 -12.60
C SER A 481 -22.26 -16.25 -12.97
N ASP A 482 -22.92 -17.21 -13.61
CA ASP A 482 -22.33 -18.45 -14.11
C ASP A 482 -21.28 -18.22 -15.22
N ARG A 483 -21.32 -17.07 -15.88
CA ARG A 483 -20.33 -16.67 -16.89
C ARG A 483 -19.15 -15.87 -16.32
N VAL A 484 -19.15 -15.53 -15.03
CA VAL A 484 -18.12 -14.71 -14.39
C VAL A 484 -17.61 -15.39 -13.13
N GLN A 485 -16.40 -15.92 -13.19
CA GLN A 485 -15.72 -16.50 -12.04
C GLN A 485 -14.89 -15.42 -11.32
N LEU A 486 -15.10 -15.25 -10.02
CA LEU A 486 -14.42 -14.28 -9.16
C LEU A 486 -13.50 -15.00 -8.18
N LEU A 487 -12.18 -14.84 -8.32
CA LEU A 487 -11.15 -15.52 -7.54
C LEU A 487 -10.49 -14.55 -6.55
N GLY A 488 -10.41 -14.95 -5.30
CA GLY A 488 -9.77 -14.20 -4.23
C GLY A 488 -8.26 -14.44 -4.13
N HIS A 489 -7.77 -14.39 -2.90
CA HIS A 489 -6.37 -14.64 -2.57
C HIS A 489 -5.98 -16.10 -2.83
N VAL A 490 -4.71 -16.31 -3.23
CA VAL A 490 -4.05 -17.62 -3.29
C VAL A 490 -2.77 -17.58 -2.46
N SER A 491 -2.36 -18.72 -1.93
CA SER A 491 -1.33 -18.82 -0.89
C SER A 491 0.09 -18.62 -1.40
N SER A 492 0.34 -18.87 -2.69
CA SER A 492 1.68 -18.76 -3.27
C SER A 492 1.69 -18.05 -4.63
N PHE A 493 2.85 -17.47 -4.98
CA PHE A 493 3.04 -16.84 -6.28
C PHE A 493 3.00 -17.86 -7.44
N ALA A 494 3.46 -19.09 -7.21
CA ALA A 494 3.36 -20.16 -8.20
C ALA A 494 1.91 -20.54 -8.48
N GLU A 495 1.07 -20.64 -7.45
CA GLU A 495 -0.39 -20.85 -7.62
C GLU A 495 -1.03 -19.66 -8.36
N HIS A 496 -0.62 -18.42 -8.03
CA HIS A 496 -1.09 -17.26 -8.75
C HIS A 496 -0.80 -17.36 -10.26
N LEU A 497 0.41 -17.71 -10.64
CA LEU A 497 0.78 -17.92 -12.04
C LEU A 497 0.05 -19.12 -12.67
N ALA A 498 -0.19 -20.20 -11.91
CA ALA A 498 -0.91 -21.37 -12.42
C ALA A 498 -2.38 -21.04 -12.77
N LEU A 499 -3.01 -20.05 -12.16
CA LEU A 499 -4.36 -19.61 -12.52
C LEU A 499 -4.47 -19.12 -13.97
N TYR A 500 -3.37 -18.60 -14.56
CA TYR A 500 -3.33 -18.22 -15.99
C TYR A 500 -3.54 -19.43 -16.93
N HIS A 501 -3.36 -20.67 -16.47
CA HIS A 501 -3.67 -21.87 -17.25
C HIS A 501 -5.16 -21.99 -17.62
N GLN A 502 -6.04 -21.26 -16.95
CA GLN A 502 -7.47 -21.29 -17.20
C GLN A 502 -7.93 -20.26 -18.24
N ILE A 503 -7.05 -19.32 -18.64
CA ILE A 503 -7.35 -18.14 -19.46
C ILE A 503 -6.79 -18.35 -20.88
N ASP A 504 -7.56 -17.96 -21.89
CA ASP A 504 -7.15 -17.94 -23.30
C ASP A 504 -6.69 -16.55 -23.73
N ILE A 505 -7.39 -15.49 -23.31
CA ILE A 505 -7.16 -14.10 -23.70
C ILE A 505 -7.20 -13.21 -22.44
N GLY A 506 -6.17 -12.40 -22.22
CA GLY A 506 -6.15 -11.37 -21.22
C GLY A 506 -6.88 -10.10 -21.69
N LEU A 507 -7.70 -9.52 -20.83
CA LEU A 507 -8.34 -8.22 -21.06
C LEU A 507 -7.72 -7.17 -20.13
N ASP A 508 -7.02 -6.20 -20.73
CA ASP A 508 -6.42 -5.11 -19.97
C ASP A 508 -7.48 -4.10 -19.53
N SER A 509 -7.27 -3.50 -18.37
CA SER A 509 -8.12 -2.44 -17.81
C SER A 509 -7.79 -1.07 -18.39
N PHE A 510 -8.74 -0.13 -18.31
CA PHE A 510 -8.60 1.25 -18.73
C PHE A 510 -9.41 2.17 -17.80
N PRO A 511 -9.05 3.46 -17.64
CA PRO A 511 -7.91 4.17 -18.26
C PRO A 511 -6.54 3.80 -17.67
N TYR A 512 -6.46 2.93 -16.68
CA TYR A 512 -5.22 2.51 -16.05
C TYR A 512 -4.91 1.05 -16.43
N ASN A 513 -3.88 0.87 -17.27
CA ASN A 513 -3.48 -0.45 -17.76
C ASN A 513 -2.78 -1.31 -16.68
N GLY A 514 -2.74 -2.62 -16.93
CA GLY A 514 -1.86 -3.55 -16.22
C GLY A 514 -0.40 -3.33 -16.59
N THR A 515 0.50 -3.53 -15.62
CA THR A 515 1.95 -3.57 -15.86
C THR A 515 2.47 -4.97 -15.53
N THR A 516 2.60 -5.30 -14.25
CA THR A 516 3.05 -6.61 -13.79
C THR A 516 2.14 -7.73 -14.26
N THR A 517 0.82 -7.56 -14.10
CA THR A 517 -0.19 -8.55 -14.54
C THR A 517 -0.18 -8.80 -16.04
N THR A 518 0.12 -7.79 -16.84
CA THR A 518 0.30 -7.95 -18.29
C THR A 518 1.57 -8.72 -18.60
N CYS A 519 2.69 -8.41 -17.93
CA CYS A 519 3.93 -9.18 -18.06
C CYS A 519 3.75 -10.65 -17.64
N GLU A 520 3.06 -10.90 -16.52
CA GLU A 520 2.74 -12.25 -16.04
C GLU A 520 1.88 -13.03 -17.06
N ALA A 521 0.82 -12.39 -17.56
CA ALA A 521 -0.03 -13.01 -18.59
C ALA A 521 0.77 -13.41 -19.83
N LEU A 522 1.56 -12.47 -20.38
CA LEU A 522 2.42 -12.72 -21.54
C LEU A 522 3.46 -13.82 -21.27
N TRP A 523 4.07 -13.84 -20.07
CA TRP A 523 5.00 -14.89 -19.64
C TRP A 523 4.33 -16.25 -19.53
N MET A 524 3.06 -16.28 -19.14
CA MET A 524 2.25 -17.51 -19.06
C MET A 524 1.58 -17.87 -20.39
N GLY A 525 1.96 -17.21 -21.49
CA GLY A 525 1.48 -17.52 -22.82
C GLY A 525 0.10 -16.96 -23.15
N ILE A 526 -0.39 -15.97 -22.39
CA ILE A 526 -1.70 -15.36 -22.60
C ILE A 526 -1.54 -14.07 -23.42
N PRO A 527 -2.09 -13.98 -24.65
CA PRO A 527 -2.17 -12.71 -25.35
C PRO A 527 -3.09 -11.73 -24.60
N VAL A 528 -2.67 -10.48 -24.51
CA VAL A 528 -3.43 -9.43 -23.82
C VAL A 528 -3.90 -8.42 -24.86
N VAL A 529 -5.20 -8.15 -24.90
CA VAL A 529 -5.76 -7.04 -25.68
C VAL A 529 -5.77 -5.80 -24.79
N THR A 530 -5.25 -4.68 -25.29
CA THR A 530 -5.20 -3.39 -24.56
C THR A 530 -5.78 -2.27 -25.41
N VAL A 531 -6.16 -1.16 -24.75
CA VAL A 531 -6.56 0.08 -25.42
C VAL A 531 -5.63 1.21 -25.03
N ALA A 532 -5.06 1.89 -26.00
CA ALA A 532 -4.17 3.03 -25.80
C ALA A 532 -4.97 4.30 -25.49
N GLY A 533 -4.74 4.89 -24.33
CA GLY A 533 -5.32 6.17 -23.90
C GLY A 533 -4.38 7.35 -24.07
N GLN A 534 -4.60 8.42 -23.27
CA GLN A 534 -3.91 9.69 -23.42
C GLN A 534 -2.86 9.99 -22.33
N SER A 535 -2.79 9.18 -21.27
CA SER A 535 -1.84 9.33 -20.17
C SER A 535 -0.87 8.16 -20.13
N HIS A 536 0.25 8.32 -19.45
CA HIS A 536 1.20 7.23 -19.20
C HIS A 536 0.49 5.96 -18.69
N ALA A 537 -0.31 6.10 -17.62
CA ALA A 537 -1.04 4.98 -17.03
C ALA A 537 -1.93 4.22 -18.03
N ALA A 538 -2.47 4.93 -19.02
CA ALA A 538 -3.36 4.39 -20.04
C ALA A 538 -2.62 3.88 -21.31
N ARG A 539 -1.29 3.88 -21.30
CA ARG A 539 -0.46 3.49 -22.45
C ARG A 539 0.61 2.46 -22.10
N VAL A 540 0.65 2.02 -20.85
CA VAL A 540 1.60 0.98 -20.40
C VAL A 540 1.39 -0.33 -21.18
N GLY A 541 0.13 -0.77 -21.35
CA GLY A 541 -0.19 -1.94 -22.16
C GLY A 541 0.31 -1.82 -23.60
N MET A 542 0.12 -0.63 -24.22
CA MET A 542 0.67 -0.34 -25.55
C MET A 542 2.20 -0.45 -25.57
N SER A 543 2.89 0.12 -24.58
CA SER A 543 4.36 0.03 -24.50
C SER A 543 4.84 -1.42 -24.43
N LEU A 544 4.23 -2.22 -23.55
CA LEU A 544 4.59 -3.63 -23.39
C LEU A 544 4.40 -4.43 -24.68
N LEU A 545 3.25 -4.30 -25.33
CA LEU A 545 2.93 -5.04 -26.56
C LEU A 545 3.75 -4.58 -27.77
N ALA A 546 3.96 -3.27 -27.92
CA ALA A 546 4.77 -2.73 -29.01
C ALA A 546 6.23 -3.19 -28.93
N ASN A 547 6.81 -3.25 -27.72
CA ASN A 547 8.17 -3.78 -27.50
C ASN A 547 8.29 -5.30 -27.74
N LEU A 548 7.16 -6.02 -27.87
CA LEU A 548 7.08 -7.43 -28.29
C LEU A 548 6.71 -7.61 -29.75
N GLY A 549 6.43 -6.53 -30.49
CA GLY A 549 5.95 -6.59 -31.87
C GLY A 549 4.49 -7.05 -32.00
N LEU A 550 3.69 -6.97 -30.93
CA LEU A 550 2.29 -7.38 -30.89
C LEU A 550 1.33 -6.19 -31.05
N THR A 551 1.60 -5.32 -32.03
CA THR A 551 0.81 -4.09 -32.26
C THR A 551 -0.61 -4.36 -32.72
N ASP A 552 -0.88 -5.54 -33.29
CA ASP A 552 -2.20 -6.03 -33.67
C ASP A 552 -3.15 -6.33 -32.49
N LEU A 553 -2.64 -6.31 -31.27
CA LEU A 553 -3.43 -6.47 -30.04
C LEU A 553 -3.70 -5.12 -29.31
N ILE A 554 -3.34 -3.99 -29.95
CA ILE A 554 -3.48 -2.65 -29.38
C ILE A 554 -4.62 -1.93 -30.09
N ALA A 555 -5.70 -1.62 -29.36
CA ALA A 555 -6.80 -0.81 -29.84
C ALA A 555 -6.56 0.69 -29.59
N VAL A 556 -7.14 1.56 -30.41
CA VAL A 556 -7.15 3.03 -30.23
C VAL A 556 -8.53 3.56 -29.80
N SER A 557 -9.52 2.68 -29.70
CA SER A 557 -10.86 3.00 -29.21
C SER A 557 -11.48 1.80 -28.50
N LEU A 558 -12.52 2.05 -27.65
CA LEU A 558 -13.24 0.98 -26.98
C LEU A 558 -14.01 0.07 -27.95
N ALA A 559 -14.48 0.62 -29.07
CA ALA A 559 -15.12 -0.19 -30.12
C ALA A 559 -14.13 -1.16 -30.76
N GLU A 560 -12.94 -0.68 -31.10
CA GLU A 560 -11.86 -1.53 -31.63
C GLU A 560 -11.36 -2.56 -30.61
N TYR A 561 -11.29 -2.18 -29.32
CA TYR A 561 -10.93 -3.11 -28.24
C TYR A 561 -11.90 -4.30 -28.17
N VAL A 562 -13.22 -4.04 -28.27
CA VAL A 562 -14.23 -5.10 -28.32
C VAL A 562 -14.05 -5.96 -29.56
N ASN A 563 -13.86 -5.34 -30.73
CA ASN A 563 -13.68 -6.04 -31.99
C ASN A 563 -12.40 -6.91 -32.00
N LEU A 564 -11.26 -6.40 -31.52
CA LEU A 564 -10.03 -7.15 -31.42
C LEU A 564 -10.18 -8.38 -30.50
N ALA A 565 -10.80 -8.20 -29.33
CA ALA A 565 -11.06 -9.31 -28.42
C ALA A 565 -11.98 -10.38 -29.06
N GLN A 566 -13.02 -9.96 -29.80
CA GLN A 566 -13.93 -10.86 -30.51
C GLN A 566 -13.23 -11.60 -31.63
N HIS A 567 -12.47 -10.91 -32.50
CA HIS A 567 -11.76 -11.53 -33.61
C HIS A 567 -10.70 -12.51 -33.10
N LEU A 568 -9.92 -12.13 -32.08
CA LEU A 568 -8.92 -13.03 -31.50
C LEU A 568 -9.58 -14.28 -30.89
N ALA A 569 -10.75 -14.16 -30.27
CA ALA A 569 -11.49 -15.30 -29.72
C ALA A 569 -11.97 -16.28 -30.80
N GLN A 570 -12.19 -15.81 -32.02
CA GLN A 570 -12.60 -16.61 -33.16
C GLN A 570 -11.41 -17.27 -33.90
N ASP A 571 -10.19 -16.69 -33.81
CA ASP A 571 -8.98 -17.17 -34.45
C ASP A 571 -8.22 -18.17 -33.57
N ARG A 572 -8.62 -19.43 -33.61
CA ARG A 572 -8.03 -20.53 -32.83
C ARG A 572 -6.57 -20.80 -33.17
N ASP A 573 -6.18 -20.59 -34.41
CA ASP A 573 -4.80 -20.83 -34.84
C ASP A 573 -3.87 -19.72 -34.35
N ARG A 574 -4.30 -18.47 -34.42
CA ARG A 574 -3.59 -17.34 -33.82
C ARG A 574 -3.43 -17.51 -32.30
N LEU A 575 -4.50 -17.90 -31.60
CA LEU A 575 -4.44 -18.17 -30.15
C LEU A 575 -3.46 -19.28 -29.80
N ARG A 576 -3.48 -20.40 -30.55
CA ARG A 576 -2.55 -21.52 -30.38
C ARG A 576 -1.10 -21.09 -30.61
N TYR A 577 -0.85 -20.31 -31.66
CA TYR A 577 0.46 -19.76 -31.96
C TYR A 577 0.96 -18.85 -30.82
N LEU A 578 0.16 -17.88 -30.39
CA LEU A 578 0.53 -16.97 -29.32
C LEU A 578 0.77 -17.73 -28.02
N ARG A 579 -0.13 -18.66 -27.67
CA ARG A 579 0.02 -19.50 -26.44
C ARG A 579 1.37 -20.21 -26.41
N SER A 580 1.81 -20.78 -27.52
CA SER A 580 3.05 -21.55 -27.56
C SER A 580 4.31 -20.69 -27.64
N ASN A 581 4.22 -19.43 -28.12
CA ASN A 581 5.39 -18.64 -28.47
C ASN A 581 5.61 -17.40 -27.58
N LEU A 582 4.60 -16.91 -26.89
CA LEU A 582 4.71 -15.63 -26.14
C LEU A 582 5.83 -15.63 -25.10
N ARG A 583 5.99 -16.70 -24.32
CA ARG A 583 7.11 -16.83 -23.36
C ARG A 583 8.47 -16.76 -24.06
N TYR A 584 8.62 -17.43 -25.20
CA TYR A 584 9.84 -17.37 -25.96
C TYR A 584 10.10 -15.96 -26.53
N LEU A 585 9.08 -15.34 -27.13
CA LEU A 585 9.18 -13.96 -27.63
C LEU A 585 9.58 -13.00 -26.49
N MET A 586 8.93 -13.11 -25.33
CA MET A 586 9.21 -12.28 -24.17
C MET A 586 10.63 -12.49 -23.64
N SER A 587 11.11 -13.74 -23.55
CA SER A 587 12.46 -14.07 -23.08
C SER A 587 13.59 -13.54 -23.97
N ARG A 588 13.30 -13.25 -25.24
CA ARG A 588 14.25 -12.66 -26.19
C ARG A 588 14.04 -11.16 -26.43
N SER A 589 13.05 -10.59 -25.78
CA SER A 589 12.72 -9.17 -25.92
C SER A 589 13.54 -8.29 -24.97
N PRO A 590 13.56 -6.98 -25.20
CA PRO A 590 14.14 -6.03 -24.26
C PRO A 590 13.49 -6.07 -22.87
N LEU A 591 12.22 -6.49 -22.77
CA LEU A 591 11.45 -6.51 -21.51
C LEU A 591 12.00 -7.48 -20.45
N THR A 592 12.88 -8.42 -20.82
CA THR A 592 13.50 -9.36 -19.88
C THR A 592 15.03 -9.35 -19.92
N ASN A 593 15.62 -8.42 -20.68
CA ASN A 593 17.07 -8.28 -20.78
C ASN A 593 17.61 -7.30 -19.71
N GLY A 594 17.70 -7.76 -18.45
CA GLY A 594 18.17 -6.94 -17.32
C GLY A 594 19.52 -6.28 -17.56
N ARG A 595 20.50 -7.03 -18.10
CA ARG A 595 21.84 -6.50 -18.37
C ARG A 595 21.83 -5.36 -19.39
N GLY A 596 21.19 -5.57 -20.54
CA GLY A 596 21.13 -4.54 -21.60
C GLY A 596 20.31 -3.31 -21.18
N PHE A 597 19.27 -3.54 -20.37
CA PHE A 597 18.46 -2.45 -19.81
C PHE A 597 19.28 -1.61 -18.82
N THR A 598 19.98 -2.24 -17.88
CA THR A 598 20.81 -1.55 -16.89
C THR A 598 21.96 -0.79 -17.54
N GLN A 599 22.63 -1.36 -18.53
CA GLN A 599 23.66 -0.63 -19.31
C GLN A 599 23.10 0.64 -19.97
N THR A 600 21.86 0.59 -20.46
CA THR A 600 21.19 1.78 -21.01
C THR A 600 20.94 2.82 -19.93
N LEU A 601 20.45 2.41 -18.75
CA LEU A 601 20.25 3.32 -17.61
C LEU A 601 21.58 3.98 -17.17
N GLU A 602 22.64 3.19 -17.03
CA GLU A 602 23.96 3.67 -16.62
C GLU A 602 24.55 4.67 -17.60
N SER A 603 24.37 4.44 -18.90
CA SER A 603 24.73 5.41 -19.94
C SER A 603 23.96 6.72 -19.78
N VAL A 604 22.66 6.64 -19.48
CA VAL A 604 21.81 7.82 -19.26
C VAL A 604 22.22 8.53 -17.97
N TYR A 605 22.49 7.81 -16.88
CA TYR A 605 23.01 8.41 -15.63
C TYR A 605 24.32 9.16 -15.86
N ARG A 606 25.25 8.59 -16.63
CA ARG A 606 26.51 9.23 -16.97
C ARG A 606 26.29 10.50 -17.80
N GLN A 607 25.37 10.52 -18.74
CA GLN A 607 25.00 11.69 -19.52
C GLN A 607 24.37 12.80 -18.67
N MET A 608 23.47 12.43 -17.73
CA MET A 608 22.90 13.38 -16.77
C MET A 608 23.99 14.01 -15.90
N TRP A 609 24.95 13.19 -15.43
CA TRP A 609 26.08 13.64 -14.64
C TRP A 609 26.94 14.62 -15.39
N TYR A 610 27.26 14.35 -16.67
CA TYR A 610 28.02 15.27 -17.51
C TYR A 610 27.33 16.62 -17.65
N ARG A 611 26.03 16.62 -17.95
CA ARG A 611 25.24 17.86 -18.05
C ARG A 611 25.25 18.66 -16.75
N TRP A 612 25.14 18.00 -15.60
CA TRP A 612 25.21 18.69 -14.32
C TRP A 612 26.57 19.28 -14.02
N CYS A 613 27.65 18.59 -14.36
CA CYS A 613 29.01 19.11 -14.24
C CYS A 613 29.21 20.36 -15.11
N ASP A 614 28.74 20.34 -16.35
CA ASP A 614 28.91 21.43 -17.33
C ASP A 614 28.04 22.66 -16.99
N ALA A 615 26.81 22.49 -16.53
CA ALA A 615 25.86 23.58 -16.26
C ALA A 615 26.29 24.55 -15.15
N GLN A 616 27.25 24.18 -14.30
CA GLN A 616 27.73 25.02 -13.21
C GLN A 616 29.16 25.54 -13.47
N SER A 617 29.72 25.27 -14.66
CA SER A 617 30.99 25.82 -15.10
C SER A 617 30.84 27.13 -15.89
N GLN A 618 29.58 27.53 -16.14
CA GLN A 618 29.16 28.81 -16.71
C GLN A 618 28.60 29.73 -15.60
#